data_c4f479b4e08637e66ece3e814c70b004
#
_entry.id   c4f479b4e08637e66ece3e814c70b004
#
_cell.length_a   1.000
_cell.length_b   1.000
_cell.length_c   1.000
_cell.angle_alpha   90.00
_cell.angle_beta   90.00
_cell.angle_gamma   90.00
#
_symmetry.space_group_name_H-M   'P 1'
#
loop_
_entity.id
_entity.type
_entity.pdbx_description
1 polymer ?
#
loop_
_entity_poly.entity_id
_entity_poly.type
_entity_poly.pdbx_seq_one_letter_code
_entity_poly.pdbx_strand_id
1 'polypeptide(L)'
;MAGLEAHYSARDIEARILAALRAAGLNPEQRLSPEDLAALDHFHTGGLRASRELLELAQIRSEHRVLDIGAGLAGPARMLAAALGCRVACLEMSPDYCAGAALLNRLTGLDDRIEVHQGSALDMPFADDSFDAAWMQNVGMNIADKRRLYGEIHRVLKPGGRFAFQEMVAGKAATTYFPLPWATDPADNFLVCVEEMRSVLEGSGFIEELFEDTSDAHLSRTAANAAPAAPGQLGLAVFVDNLARKAGNARRSLEEGQVRLVRGVLRAS
;
A
#
# COMPACT_ATOMS: atom_id res chain seq x y z
N MET A 1 9.30 -14.96 7.61
CA MET A 1 7.89 -15.03 7.17
C MET A 1 6.92 -15.14 8.33
N ALA A 2 7.10 -16.04 9.31
CA ALA A 2 6.18 -16.16 10.46
C ALA A 2 5.98 -14.85 11.29
N GLY A 3 6.98 -13.97 11.39
CA GLY A 3 6.88 -12.69 12.08
C GLY A 3 6.00 -11.67 11.35
N LEU A 4 6.06 -11.64 10.02
CA LEU A 4 5.27 -10.72 9.19
C LEU A 4 3.79 -11.13 9.16
N GLU A 5 3.50 -12.43 9.05
CA GLU A 5 2.12 -12.95 9.14
C GLU A 5 1.49 -12.63 10.51
N ALA A 6 2.23 -12.79 11.59
CA ALA A 6 1.76 -12.45 12.94
C ALA A 6 1.52 -10.95 13.12
N HIS A 7 2.32 -10.10 12.46
CA HIS A 7 2.19 -8.64 12.51
C HIS A 7 0.91 -8.15 11.82
N TYR A 8 0.50 -8.82 10.73
CA TYR A 8 -0.68 -8.48 9.92
C TYR A 8 -1.86 -9.46 10.11
N SER A 9 -1.85 -10.32 11.14
CA SER A 9 -3.01 -11.16 11.47
C SER A 9 -4.09 -10.34 12.17
N ALA A 10 -5.32 -10.43 11.68
CA ALA A 10 -6.48 -9.74 12.23
C ALA A 10 -7.66 -10.70 12.31
N ARG A 11 -7.65 -11.58 13.33
CA ARG A 11 -8.75 -12.53 13.55
C ARG A 11 -10.10 -11.81 13.55
N ASP A 12 -11.08 -12.47 12.94
CA ASP A 12 -12.46 -11.94 12.81
C ASP A 12 -12.53 -10.58 12.08
N ILE A 13 -11.66 -10.37 11.08
CA ILE A 13 -11.51 -9.10 10.38
C ILE A 13 -12.84 -8.59 9.80
N GLU A 14 -13.67 -9.47 9.22
CA GLU A 14 -14.96 -9.08 8.66
C GLU A 14 -15.91 -8.54 9.74
N ALA A 15 -15.99 -9.20 10.89
CA ALA A 15 -16.81 -8.74 12.01
C ALA A 15 -16.33 -7.40 12.55
N ARG A 16 -15.00 -7.21 12.66
CA ARG A 16 -14.37 -5.94 13.09
C ARG A 16 -14.66 -4.82 12.11
N ILE A 17 -14.57 -5.07 10.80
CA ILE A 17 -14.92 -4.12 9.75
C ILE A 17 -16.37 -3.70 9.88
N LEU A 18 -17.31 -4.66 9.91
CA LEU A 18 -18.73 -4.37 10.01
C LEU A 18 -19.11 -3.61 11.27
N ALA A 19 -18.48 -3.94 12.41
CA ALA A 19 -18.67 -3.21 13.66
C ALA A 19 -18.15 -1.76 13.56
N ALA A 20 -16.97 -1.56 12.96
CA ALA A 20 -16.38 -0.24 12.77
C ALA A 20 -17.22 0.64 11.83
N LEU A 21 -17.71 0.09 10.72
CA LEU A 21 -18.61 0.80 9.80
C LEU A 21 -19.87 1.27 10.52
N ARG A 22 -20.54 0.39 11.27
CA ARG A 22 -21.73 0.76 12.04
C ARG A 22 -21.44 1.82 13.10
N ALA A 23 -20.32 1.71 13.80
CA ALA A 23 -19.89 2.70 14.79
C ALA A 23 -19.62 4.08 14.17
N ALA A 24 -19.18 4.11 12.91
CA ALA A 24 -18.99 5.33 12.13
C ALA A 24 -20.30 5.86 11.48
N GLY A 25 -21.44 5.22 11.72
CA GLY A 25 -22.73 5.62 11.15
C GLY A 25 -22.95 5.17 9.71
N LEU A 26 -22.09 4.30 9.17
CA LEU A 26 -22.25 3.71 7.84
C LEU A 26 -23.10 2.45 7.92
N ASN A 27 -24.03 2.28 6.98
CA ASN A 27 -24.89 1.09 6.90
C ASN A 27 -24.31 0.07 5.90
N PRO A 28 -23.76 -1.09 6.39
CA PRO A 28 -23.21 -2.11 5.50
C PRO A 28 -24.25 -2.84 4.62
N GLU A 29 -25.54 -2.62 4.85
CA GLU A 29 -26.62 -3.17 4.01
C GLU A 29 -26.88 -2.29 2.77
N GLN A 30 -26.31 -1.10 2.73
CA GLN A 30 -26.35 -0.18 1.59
C GLN A 30 -25.02 -0.22 0.84
N ARG A 31 -25.05 0.09 -0.45
CA ARG A 31 -23.83 0.25 -1.23
C ARG A 31 -23.04 1.44 -0.72
N LEU A 32 -21.78 1.21 -0.34
CA LEU A 32 -20.85 2.23 0.09
C LEU A 32 -20.02 2.75 -1.08
N SER A 33 -19.49 3.96 -0.96
CA SER A 33 -18.48 4.48 -1.89
C SER A 33 -17.06 4.13 -1.41
N PRO A 34 -16.06 4.07 -2.29
CA PRO A 34 -14.67 3.95 -1.88
C PRO A 34 -14.20 5.06 -0.93
N GLU A 35 -14.76 6.27 -1.07
CA GLU A 35 -14.47 7.41 -0.21
C GLU A 35 -14.94 7.19 1.23
N ASP A 36 -16.07 6.53 1.43
CA ASP A 36 -16.59 6.20 2.77
C ASP A 36 -15.63 5.29 3.53
N LEU A 37 -14.84 4.48 2.82
CA LEU A 37 -13.91 3.49 3.36
C LEU A 37 -12.47 4.02 3.50
N ALA A 38 -12.15 5.15 2.88
CA ALA A 38 -10.78 5.61 2.69
C ALA A 38 -9.95 5.75 3.98
N ALA A 39 -10.59 6.08 5.10
CA ALA A 39 -9.92 6.14 6.41
C ALA A 39 -9.55 4.76 6.97
N LEU A 40 -10.22 3.69 6.51
CA LEU A 40 -10.04 2.33 6.96
C LEU A 40 -9.06 1.53 6.11
N ASP A 41 -9.03 1.76 4.79
CA ASP A 41 -8.46 0.85 3.80
C ASP A 41 -7.22 1.37 3.05
N HIS A 42 -6.82 2.60 3.28
CA HIS A 42 -5.58 3.16 2.74
C HIS A 42 -4.48 3.14 3.80
N PHE A 43 -3.94 1.95 4.08
CA PHE A 43 -2.90 1.73 5.09
C PHE A 43 -1.49 2.02 4.53
N HIS A 44 -1.31 3.21 4.01
CA HIS A 44 -0.01 3.72 3.59
C HIS A 44 0.10 5.22 3.90
N THR A 45 1.31 5.72 3.85
CA THR A 45 1.60 7.12 4.16
C THR A 45 0.87 8.07 3.22
N GLY A 46 0.08 8.97 3.77
CA GLY A 46 -0.70 9.98 3.00
C GLY A 46 -2.10 9.55 2.56
N GLY A 47 -2.48 8.27 2.77
CA GLY A 47 -3.84 7.76 2.54
C GLY A 47 -4.37 7.98 1.13
N LEU A 48 -5.69 8.01 0.95
CA LEU A 48 -6.37 8.18 -0.35
C LEU A 48 -5.79 9.33 -1.20
N ARG A 49 -5.37 10.41 -0.57
CA ARG A 49 -4.78 11.54 -1.30
C ARG A 49 -3.48 11.15 -2.00
N ALA A 50 -2.58 10.44 -1.32
CA ALA A 50 -1.33 10.00 -1.92
C ALA A 50 -1.57 9.02 -3.07
N SER A 51 -2.59 8.13 -2.96
CA SER A 51 -3.00 7.28 -4.05
C SER A 51 -3.51 8.08 -5.26
N ARG A 52 -4.32 9.12 -5.04
CA ARG A 52 -4.79 9.99 -6.13
C ARG A 52 -3.65 10.74 -6.82
N GLU A 53 -2.72 11.30 -6.03
CA GLU A 53 -1.52 11.98 -6.57
C GLU A 53 -0.65 11.00 -7.41
N LEU A 54 -0.49 9.75 -6.95
CA LEU A 54 0.24 8.72 -7.70
C LEU A 54 -0.50 8.29 -8.97
N LEU A 55 -1.85 8.20 -8.93
CA LEU A 55 -2.68 7.87 -10.08
C LEU A 55 -2.51 8.87 -11.23
N GLU A 56 -2.42 10.17 -10.92
CA GLU A 56 -2.20 11.22 -11.93
C GLU A 56 -0.87 11.02 -12.70
N LEU A 57 0.12 10.40 -12.06
CA LEU A 57 1.44 10.13 -12.65
C LEU A 57 1.50 8.78 -13.38
N ALA A 58 0.74 7.79 -12.92
CA ALA A 58 0.85 6.39 -13.34
C ALA A 58 0.36 6.13 -14.78
N GLN A 59 -0.43 7.04 -15.39
CA GLN A 59 -1.01 6.90 -16.73
C GLN A 59 -1.77 5.59 -16.95
N ILE A 60 -2.45 5.10 -15.92
CA ILE A 60 -3.33 3.93 -15.99
C ILE A 60 -4.60 4.32 -16.73
N ARG A 61 -5.17 3.38 -17.52
CA ARG A 61 -6.36 3.59 -18.34
C ARG A 61 -7.42 2.55 -18.03
N SER A 62 -8.63 2.77 -18.53
CA SER A 62 -9.79 1.90 -18.31
C SER A 62 -9.61 0.48 -18.83
N GLU A 63 -8.90 0.31 -19.95
CA GLU A 63 -8.62 -0.98 -20.58
C GLU A 63 -7.48 -1.76 -19.92
N HIS A 64 -6.72 -1.14 -19.02
CA HIS A 64 -5.59 -1.78 -18.35
C HIS A 64 -6.04 -2.82 -17.32
N ARG A 65 -5.29 -3.91 -17.23
CA ARG A 65 -5.30 -4.83 -16.11
C ARG A 65 -4.18 -4.46 -15.15
N VAL A 66 -4.55 -4.10 -13.93
CA VAL A 66 -3.62 -3.59 -12.91
C VAL A 66 -3.38 -4.64 -11.84
N LEU A 67 -2.15 -4.79 -11.36
CA LEU A 67 -1.81 -5.59 -10.18
C LEU A 67 -1.55 -4.66 -9.00
N ASP A 68 -2.33 -4.77 -7.93
CA ASP A 68 -2.10 -4.10 -6.65
C ASP A 68 -1.36 -5.05 -5.70
N ILE A 69 -0.08 -4.75 -5.41
CA ILE A 69 0.86 -5.62 -4.68
C ILE A 69 0.87 -5.22 -3.20
N GLY A 70 0.63 -6.20 -2.32
CA GLY A 70 0.45 -5.95 -0.90
C GLY A 70 -0.79 -5.12 -0.64
N ALA A 71 -1.89 -5.48 -1.29
CA ALA A 71 -3.11 -4.69 -1.39
C ALA A 71 -3.80 -4.41 -0.04
N GLY A 72 -3.46 -5.16 1.02
CA GLY A 72 -4.10 -5.03 2.33
C GLY A 72 -5.62 -5.20 2.21
N LEU A 73 -6.36 -4.17 2.61
CA LEU A 73 -7.83 -4.12 2.45
C LEU A 73 -8.29 -3.61 1.06
N ALA A 74 -7.40 -3.51 0.09
CA ALA A 74 -7.66 -3.13 -1.31
C ALA A 74 -8.24 -1.71 -1.51
N GLY A 75 -7.88 -0.75 -0.67
CA GLY A 75 -8.30 0.65 -0.82
C GLY A 75 -7.86 1.26 -2.15
N PRO A 76 -6.56 1.24 -2.50
CA PRO A 76 -6.07 1.70 -3.79
C PRO A 76 -6.73 1.00 -4.98
N ALA A 77 -6.93 -0.33 -4.91
CA ALA A 77 -7.63 -1.08 -5.96
C ALA A 77 -9.06 -0.58 -6.19
N ARG A 78 -9.82 -0.32 -5.12
CA ARG A 78 -11.18 0.26 -5.23
C ARG A 78 -11.17 1.66 -5.82
N MET A 79 -10.20 2.49 -5.40
CA MET A 79 -10.03 3.82 -5.99
C MET A 79 -9.75 3.74 -7.49
N LEU A 80 -8.83 2.87 -7.93
CA LEU A 80 -8.49 2.67 -9.34
C LEU A 80 -9.69 2.16 -10.14
N ALA A 81 -10.36 1.11 -9.67
CA ALA A 81 -11.53 0.53 -10.34
C ALA A 81 -12.70 1.53 -10.44
N ALA A 82 -12.97 2.30 -9.39
CA ALA A 82 -14.04 3.28 -9.39
C ALA A 82 -13.74 4.49 -10.28
N ALA A 83 -12.49 5.01 -10.23
CA ALA A 83 -12.10 6.21 -10.97
C ALA A 83 -11.94 5.95 -12.48
N LEU A 84 -11.39 4.79 -12.86
CA LEU A 84 -11.02 4.50 -14.25
C LEU A 84 -11.91 3.45 -14.91
N GLY A 85 -12.60 2.61 -14.14
CA GLY A 85 -13.31 1.45 -14.65
C GLY A 85 -12.39 0.28 -15.06
N CYS A 86 -11.11 0.31 -14.70
CA CYS A 86 -10.13 -0.74 -14.99
C CYS A 86 -10.37 -2.01 -14.15
N ARG A 87 -9.73 -3.12 -14.53
CA ARG A 87 -9.71 -4.36 -13.75
C ARG A 87 -8.47 -4.39 -12.87
N VAL A 88 -8.62 -4.80 -11.61
CA VAL A 88 -7.53 -4.86 -10.65
C VAL A 88 -7.45 -6.26 -10.05
N ALA A 89 -6.26 -6.86 -10.06
CA ALA A 89 -5.93 -8.03 -9.27
C ALA A 89 -5.17 -7.56 -8.03
N CYS A 90 -5.66 -7.89 -6.84
CA CYS A 90 -4.99 -7.64 -5.58
C CYS A 90 -4.17 -8.86 -5.19
N LEU A 91 -2.91 -8.69 -4.85
CA LEU A 91 -2.06 -9.70 -4.25
C LEU A 91 -1.82 -9.34 -2.78
N GLU A 92 -2.24 -10.19 -1.87
CA GLU A 92 -2.09 -9.97 -0.42
C GLU A 92 -1.66 -11.29 0.26
N MET A 93 -0.72 -11.20 1.20
CA MET A 93 -0.18 -12.38 1.87
C MET A 93 -1.09 -12.87 3.00
N SER A 94 -1.73 -11.96 3.72
CA SER A 94 -2.59 -12.27 4.85
C SER A 94 -3.97 -12.77 4.42
N PRO A 95 -4.38 -14.00 4.79
CA PRO A 95 -5.72 -14.49 4.48
C PRO A 95 -6.83 -13.65 5.14
N ASP A 96 -6.55 -13.06 6.30
CA ASP A 96 -7.50 -12.17 6.99
C ASP A 96 -7.73 -10.90 6.17
N TYR A 97 -6.65 -10.25 5.68
CA TYR A 97 -6.79 -9.06 4.84
C TYR A 97 -7.43 -9.39 3.49
N CYS A 98 -7.16 -10.57 2.90
CA CYS A 98 -7.88 -11.03 1.70
C CYS A 98 -9.39 -11.12 1.94
N ALA A 99 -9.83 -11.70 3.06
CA ALA A 99 -11.24 -11.78 3.43
C ALA A 99 -11.86 -10.40 3.63
N GLY A 100 -11.16 -9.51 4.34
CA GLY A 100 -11.58 -8.12 4.54
C GLY A 100 -11.68 -7.34 3.22
N ALA A 101 -10.72 -7.48 2.33
CA ALA A 101 -10.72 -6.86 1.01
C ALA A 101 -11.93 -7.34 0.17
N ALA A 102 -12.17 -8.65 0.14
CA ALA A 102 -13.31 -9.24 -0.56
C ALA A 102 -14.65 -8.74 -0.01
N LEU A 103 -14.80 -8.62 1.32
CA LEU A 103 -15.96 -8.01 1.94
C LEU A 103 -16.16 -6.57 1.47
N LEU A 104 -15.13 -5.73 1.56
CA LEU A 104 -15.22 -4.31 1.18
C LEU A 104 -15.47 -4.12 -0.32
N ASN A 105 -14.95 -5.00 -1.18
CA ASN A 105 -15.24 -4.99 -2.62
C ASN A 105 -16.73 -5.24 -2.87
N ARG A 106 -17.35 -6.23 -2.18
CA ARG A 106 -18.81 -6.48 -2.26
C ARG A 106 -19.62 -5.29 -1.76
N LEU A 107 -19.24 -4.69 -0.61
CA LEU A 107 -19.96 -3.55 -0.05
C LEU A 107 -19.92 -2.31 -0.96
N THR A 108 -18.90 -2.19 -1.81
CA THR A 108 -18.78 -1.11 -2.79
C THR A 108 -19.31 -1.50 -4.18
N GLY A 109 -19.71 -2.78 -4.39
CA GLY A 109 -20.16 -3.30 -5.68
C GLY A 109 -19.09 -3.21 -6.76
N LEU A 110 -17.83 -3.51 -6.37
CA LEU A 110 -16.66 -3.53 -7.25
C LEU A 110 -16.03 -4.93 -7.35
N ASP A 111 -16.68 -5.95 -6.80
CA ASP A 111 -16.24 -7.33 -6.79
C ASP A 111 -16.26 -8.00 -8.18
N ASP A 112 -16.94 -7.43 -9.16
CA ASP A 112 -16.87 -7.80 -10.58
C ASP A 112 -15.61 -7.26 -11.30
N ARG A 113 -14.92 -6.30 -10.70
CA ARG A 113 -13.73 -5.62 -11.25
C ARG A 113 -12.45 -5.90 -10.48
N ILE A 114 -12.56 -6.32 -9.22
CA ILE A 114 -11.42 -6.51 -8.33
C ILE A 114 -11.37 -7.96 -7.87
N GLU A 115 -10.33 -8.67 -8.30
CA GLU A 115 -10.01 -10.03 -7.88
C GLU A 115 -9.03 -9.98 -6.70
N VAL A 116 -9.21 -10.84 -5.69
CA VAL A 116 -8.30 -10.92 -4.54
C VAL A 116 -7.60 -12.28 -4.56
N HIS A 117 -6.28 -12.26 -4.61
CA HIS A 117 -5.40 -13.43 -4.62
C HIS A 117 -4.54 -13.44 -3.36
N GLN A 118 -4.61 -14.53 -2.61
CA GLN A 118 -3.66 -14.75 -1.52
C GLN A 118 -2.33 -15.24 -2.10
N GLY A 119 -1.23 -14.57 -1.77
CA GLY A 119 0.09 -14.98 -2.26
C GLY A 119 1.22 -14.07 -1.81
N SER A 120 2.44 -14.48 -2.12
CA SER A 120 3.66 -13.75 -1.82
C SER A 120 4.09 -12.88 -3.00
N ALA A 121 4.51 -11.66 -2.72
CA ALA A 121 5.14 -10.78 -3.73
C ALA A 121 6.52 -11.30 -4.21
N LEU A 122 7.08 -12.30 -3.52
CA LEU A 122 8.33 -12.96 -3.92
C LEU A 122 8.12 -14.19 -4.81
N ASP A 123 6.86 -14.62 -5.03
CA ASP A 123 6.49 -15.74 -5.87
C ASP A 123 5.03 -15.56 -6.29
N MET A 124 4.82 -14.65 -7.26
CA MET A 124 3.48 -14.20 -7.64
C MET A 124 2.76 -15.27 -8.47
N PRO A 125 1.51 -15.66 -8.13
CA PRO A 125 0.76 -16.71 -8.82
C PRO A 125 0.17 -16.24 -10.17
N PHE A 126 0.94 -15.48 -10.92
CA PHE A 126 0.53 -14.92 -12.21
C PHE A 126 1.54 -15.31 -13.29
N ALA A 127 1.04 -15.49 -14.52
CA ALA A 127 1.90 -15.73 -15.67
C ALA A 127 2.71 -14.47 -16.02
N ASP A 128 3.79 -14.65 -16.75
CA ASP A 128 4.57 -13.56 -17.33
C ASP A 128 3.67 -12.67 -18.21
N ASP A 129 3.99 -11.39 -18.33
CA ASP A 129 3.31 -10.43 -19.22
C ASP A 129 1.79 -10.33 -19.00
N SER A 130 1.31 -10.51 -17.76
CA SER A 130 -0.12 -10.57 -17.44
C SER A 130 -0.76 -9.20 -17.19
N PHE A 131 0.02 -8.18 -16.86
CA PHE A 131 -0.49 -6.89 -16.40
C PHE A 131 0.06 -5.72 -17.22
N ASP A 132 -0.81 -4.73 -17.45
CA ASP A 132 -0.44 -3.47 -18.12
C ASP A 132 0.20 -2.49 -17.14
N ALA A 133 -0.15 -2.60 -15.85
CA ALA A 133 0.44 -1.81 -14.78
C ALA A 133 0.52 -2.60 -13.47
N ALA A 134 1.53 -2.28 -12.65
CA ALA A 134 1.66 -2.70 -11.26
C ALA A 134 1.61 -1.48 -10.34
N TRP A 135 0.98 -1.66 -9.19
CA TRP A 135 0.81 -0.65 -8.16
C TRP A 135 1.34 -1.19 -6.83
N MET A 136 2.11 -0.39 -6.08
CA MET A 136 2.62 -0.81 -4.77
C MET A 136 2.78 0.40 -3.84
N GLN A 137 2.18 0.35 -2.66
CA GLN A 137 2.32 1.43 -1.67
C GLN A 137 2.67 0.89 -0.28
N ASN A 138 3.85 1.27 0.22
CA ASN A 138 4.37 0.91 1.54
C ASN A 138 4.41 -0.61 1.80
N VAL A 139 5.01 -1.36 0.90
CA VAL A 139 5.16 -2.83 0.97
C VAL A 139 6.62 -3.25 1.04
N GLY A 140 7.47 -2.65 0.22
CA GLY A 140 8.86 -3.05 0.05
C GLY A 140 9.67 -3.02 1.34
N MET A 141 9.37 -2.11 2.29
CA MET A 141 10.06 -2.04 3.57
C MET A 141 9.89 -3.29 4.45
N ASN A 142 8.91 -4.15 4.15
CA ASN A 142 8.68 -5.43 4.82
C ASN A 142 9.44 -6.60 4.18
N ILE A 143 10.09 -6.39 3.03
CA ILE A 143 10.66 -7.45 2.20
C ILE A 143 12.17 -7.29 2.11
N ALA A 144 12.91 -8.29 2.59
CA ALA A 144 14.38 -8.27 2.57
C ALA A 144 14.94 -8.44 1.15
N ASP A 145 14.39 -9.37 0.36
CA ASP A 145 14.87 -9.67 -1.00
C ASP A 145 14.24 -8.73 -2.03
N LYS A 146 14.83 -7.54 -2.15
CA LYS A 146 14.43 -6.53 -3.12
C LYS A 146 14.59 -6.98 -4.57
N ARG A 147 15.66 -7.74 -4.85
CA ARG A 147 15.93 -8.25 -6.21
C ARG A 147 14.83 -9.22 -6.66
N ARG A 148 14.44 -10.13 -5.77
CA ARG A 148 13.36 -11.07 -6.07
C ARG A 148 12.02 -10.34 -6.22
N LEU A 149 11.72 -9.40 -5.32
CA LEU A 149 10.51 -8.59 -5.38
C LEU A 149 10.38 -7.86 -6.72
N TYR A 150 11.38 -7.06 -7.09
CA TYR A 150 11.31 -6.26 -8.32
C TYR A 150 11.44 -7.13 -9.57
N GLY A 151 12.15 -8.27 -9.51
CA GLY A 151 12.18 -9.25 -10.58
C GLY A 151 10.81 -9.88 -10.85
N GLU A 152 10.05 -10.22 -9.81
CA GLU A 152 8.67 -10.73 -9.95
C GLU A 152 7.72 -9.66 -10.50
N ILE A 153 7.84 -8.41 -10.04
CA ILE A 153 7.05 -7.28 -10.58
C ILE A 153 7.33 -7.10 -12.07
N HIS A 154 8.60 -7.12 -12.46
CA HIS A 154 8.98 -7.02 -13.88
C HIS A 154 8.45 -8.20 -14.71
N ARG A 155 8.58 -9.43 -14.19
CA ARG A 155 8.13 -10.65 -14.87
C ARG A 155 6.64 -10.62 -15.23
N VAL A 156 5.80 -10.17 -14.30
CA VAL A 156 4.34 -10.16 -14.50
C VAL A 156 3.85 -8.97 -15.32
N LEU A 157 4.68 -7.93 -15.49
CA LEU A 157 4.35 -6.80 -16.34
C LEU A 157 4.62 -7.11 -17.81
N LYS A 158 3.71 -6.68 -18.67
CA LYS A 158 3.94 -6.69 -20.13
C LYS A 158 5.14 -5.79 -20.49
N PRO A 159 5.85 -6.08 -21.60
CA PRO A 159 6.83 -5.13 -22.14
C PRO A 159 6.22 -3.73 -22.31
N GLY A 160 6.88 -2.72 -21.78
CA GLY A 160 6.35 -1.35 -21.73
C GLY A 160 5.32 -1.08 -20.65
N GLY A 161 4.94 -2.09 -19.85
CA GLY A 161 4.04 -1.95 -18.70
C GLY A 161 4.63 -1.03 -17.63
N ARG A 162 3.77 -0.43 -16.80
CA ARG A 162 4.18 0.58 -15.83
C ARG A 162 4.15 0.06 -14.41
N PHE A 163 5.18 0.41 -13.64
CA PHE A 163 5.23 0.20 -12.21
C PHE A 163 5.13 1.53 -11.48
N ALA A 164 4.00 1.78 -10.84
CA ALA A 164 3.77 2.95 -9.99
C ALA A 164 3.89 2.56 -8.52
N PHE A 165 4.71 3.28 -7.76
CA PHE A 165 4.92 2.96 -6.36
C PHE A 165 5.07 4.20 -5.48
N GLN A 166 4.78 4.01 -4.19
CA GLN A 166 5.18 4.88 -3.09
C GLN A 166 5.76 4.03 -1.97
N GLU A 167 6.95 4.37 -1.48
CA GLU A 167 7.67 3.56 -0.52
C GLU A 167 8.39 4.40 0.56
N MET A 168 8.56 3.79 1.72
CA MET A 168 9.52 4.27 2.71
C MET A 168 10.89 3.68 2.39
N VAL A 169 11.93 4.54 2.42
CA VAL A 169 13.32 4.16 2.22
C VAL A 169 14.19 4.65 3.37
N ALA A 170 15.38 4.06 3.53
CA ALA A 170 16.34 4.51 4.52
C ALA A 170 16.82 5.93 4.20
N GLY A 171 16.89 6.76 5.23
CA GLY A 171 17.50 8.08 5.16
C GLY A 171 19.00 8.03 5.43
N LYS A 172 19.58 9.19 5.73
CA LYS A 172 21.02 9.31 6.02
C LYS A 172 21.42 8.84 7.41
N ALA A 173 20.49 8.90 8.36
CA ALA A 173 20.70 8.42 9.74
C ALA A 173 20.01 7.07 9.94
N ALA A 174 20.53 6.26 10.87
CA ALA A 174 19.92 4.98 11.21
C ALA A 174 18.53 5.17 11.82
N THR A 175 17.57 4.32 11.46
CA THR A 175 16.25 4.29 12.08
C THR A 175 16.37 3.82 13.54
N THR A 176 15.90 4.64 14.47
CA THR A 176 16.06 4.40 15.92
C THR A 176 14.75 4.32 16.69
N TYR A 177 13.65 4.79 16.11
CA TYR A 177 12.35 4.85 16.78
C TYR A 177 11.47 3.66 16.42
N PHE A 178 11.28 2.73 17.35
CA PHE A 178 10.41 1.58 17.23
C PHE A 178 9.36 1.56 18.37
N PRO A 179 8.19 0.93 18.18
CA PRO A 179 7.72 0.28 16.93
C PRO A 179 7.34 1.30 15.84
N LEU A 180 7.51 0.88 14.58
CA LEU A 180 7.02 1.58 13.38
C LEU A 180 5.73 0.92 12.87
N PRO A 181 4.95 1.55 11.99
CA PRO A 181 3.76 0.93 11.39
C PRO A 181 4.05 -0.40 10.70
N TRP A 182 5.23 -0.58 10.14
CA TRP A 182 5.67 -1.76 9.39
C TRP A 182 6.65 -2.68 10.12
N ALA A 183 7.23 -2.25 11.23
CA ALA A 183 8.24 -3.03 11.97
C ALA A 183 8.10 -2.83 13.48
N THR A 184 7.97 -3.92 14.21
CA THR A 184 7.91 -3.86 15.68
C THR A 184 9.29 -3.63 16.28
N ASP A 185 10.31 -4.21 15.71
CA ASP A 185 11.71 -4.03 16.10
C ASP A 185 12.64 -3.87 14.85
N PRO A 186 13.93 -3.53 15.09
CA PRO A 186 14.89 -3.34 14.00
C PRO A 186 15.07 -4.54 13.06
N ALA A 187 14.88 -5.77 13.56
CA ALA A 187 15.08 -6.99 12.76
C ALA A 187 14.04 -7.16 11.66
N ASP A 188 12.87 -6.52 11.81
CA ASP A 188 11.78 -6.56 10.84
C ASP A 188 11.80 -5.37 9.86
N ASN A 189 12.83 -4.52 9.93
CA ASN A 189 12.94 -3.29 9.13
C ASN A 189 13.93 -3.47 7.97
N PHE A 190 13.41 -3.66 6.77
CA PHE A 190 14.23 -3.92 5.57
C PHE A 190 14.29 -2.71 4.63
N LEU A 191 14.40 -1.51 5.19
CA LEU A 191 14.60 -0.30 4.39
C LEU A 191 15.96 -0.34 3.68
N VAL A 192 15.97 0.09 2.43
CA VAL A 192 17.18 0.35 1.63
C VAL A 192 17.26 1.83 1.31
N CYS A 193 18.45 2.37 1.03
CA CYS A 193 18.58 3.76 0.60
C CYS A 193 18.08 3.94 -0.85
N VAL A 194 17.87 5.20 -1.26
CA VAL A 194 17.38 5.54 -2.61
C VAL A 194 18.31 4.99 -3.69
N GLU A 195 19.61 5.10 -3.49
CA GLU A 195 20.64 4.65 -4.46
C GLU A 195 20.56 3.13 -4.65
N GLU A 196 20.44 2.37 -3.57
CA GLU A 196 20.29 0.92 -3.62
C GLU A 196 18.96 0.52 -4.27
N MET A 197 17.85 1.18 -3.92
CA MET A 197 16.55 0.93 -4.53
C MET A 197 16.60 1.14 -6.05
N ARG A 198 17.16 2.27 -6.52
CA ARG A 198 17.32 2.55 -7.95
C ARG A 198 18.19 1.51 -8.65
N SER A 199 19.31 1.15 -8.05
CA SER A 199 20.21 0.14 -8.61
C SER A 199 19.55 -1.22 -8.78
N VAL A 200 18.73 -1.63 -7.81
CA VAL A 200 17.99 -2.91 -7.89
C VAL A 200 16.87 -2.82 -8.92
N LEU A 201 16.14 -1.72 -8.99
CA LEU A 201 15.10 -1.51 -10.00
C LEU A 201 15.66 -1.54 -11.43
N GLU A 202 16.74 -0.80 -11.70
CA GLU A 202 17.46 -0.81 -12.98
C GLU A 202 17.96 -2.24 -13.32
N GLY A 203 18.62 -2.90 -12.35
CA GLY A 203 19.11 -4.28 -12.51
C GLY A 203 18.02 -5.32 -12.69
N SER A 204 16.75 -4.98 -12.40
CA SER A 204 15.57 -5.81 -12.63
C SER A 204 14.87 -5.52 -13.96
N GLY A 205 15.40 -4.61 -14.80
CA GLY A 205 14.88 -4.31 -16.14
C GLY A 205 13.92 -3.10 -16.17
N PHE A 206 13.87 -2.28 -15.12
CA PHE A 206 13.05 -1.08 -15.14
C PHE A 206 13.79 0.14 -15.66
N ILE A 207 13.07 0.97 -16.41
CA ILE A 207 13.51 2.28 -16.90
C ILE A 207 12.75 3.34 -16.08
N GLU A 208 13.48 4.19 -15.37
CA GLU A 208 12.90 5.27 -14.56
C GLU A 208 12.29 6.36 -15.47
N GLU A 209 10.98 6.64 -15.28
CA GLU A 209 10.29 7.77 -15.91
C GLU A 209 10.11 8.93 -14.90
N LEU A 210 9.87 8.59 -13.64
CA LEU A 210 9.77 9.51 -12.52
C LEU A 210 10.30 8.86 -11.25
N PHE A 211 11.02 9.61 -10.43
CA PHE A 211 11.38 9.21 -9.07
C PHE A 211 11.55 10.46 -8.21
N GLU A 212 10.69 10.63 -7.21
CA GLU A 212 10.64 11.83 -6.38
C GLU A 212 10.72 11.49 -4.89
N ASP A 213 11.46 12.30 -4.14
CA ASP A 213 11.37 12.36 -2.68
C ASP A 213 10.24 13.31 -2.29
N THR A 214 9.23 12.80 -1.64
CA THR A 214 8.04 13.55 -1.24
C THR A 214 7.97 13.80 0.27
N SER A 215 9.04 13.53 1.01
CA SER A 215 9.11 13.62 2.48
C SER A 215 8.71 14.98 3.00
N ASP A 216 9.33 16.04 2.49
CA ASP A 216 9.12 17.41 2.98
C ASP A 216 7.70 17.91 2.65
N ALA A 217 7.19 17.55 1.47
CA ALA A 217 5.82 17.83 1.07
C ALA A 217 4.82 17.10 1.97
N HIS A 218 5.08 15.85 2.35
CA HIS A 218 4.25 15.07 3.27
C HIS A 218 4.26 15.69 4.67
N LEU A 219 5.42 16.02 5.23
CA LEU A 219 5.57 16.64 6.56
C LEU A 219 4.85 17.98 6.64
N SER A 220 5.03 18.85 5.65
CA SER A 220 4.37 20.16 5.59
C SER A 220 2.85 20.03 5.62
N ARG A 221 2.30 19.06 4.89
CA ARG A 221 0.85 18.81 4.83
C ARG A 221 0.28 18.24 6.13
N THR A 222 0.99 17.30 6.75
CA THR A 222 0.53 16.68 8.01
C THR A 222 0.62 17.63 9.19
N ALA A 223 1.57 18.55 9.19
CA ALA A 223 1.64 19.62 10.19
C ALA A 223 0.43 20.55 10.14
N ALA A 224 -0.07 20.84 8.92
CA ALA A 224 -1.26 21.68 8.73
C ALA A 224 -2.59 21.00 9.14
N ASN A 225 -2.64 19.67 9.18
CA ASN A 225 -3.86 18.87 9.39
C ASN A 225 -3.84 18.05 10.69
N ALA A 226 -3.05 18.41 11.69
CA ALA A 226 -2.86 17.67 12.94
C ALA A 226 -4.08 17.79 13.89
N ALA A 227 -5.26 17.31 13.46
CA ALA A 227 -6.38 17.09 14.37
C ALA A 227 -6.38 15.64 14.87
N PRO A 228 -6.55 15.38 16.18
CA PRO A 228 -6.70 14.03 16.69
C PRO A 228 -7.99 13.40 16.14
N ALA A 229 -7.92 12.12 15.78
CA ALA A 229 -9.11 11.35 15.38
C ALA A 229 -10.15 11.37 16.50
N ALA A 230 -11.40 11.67 16.17
CA ALA A 230 -12.49 11.66 17.14
C ALA A 230 -12.82 10.21 17.56
N PRO A 231 -13.26 9.96 18.80
CA PRO A 231 -13.73 8.64 19.23
C PRO A 231 -14.87 8.16 18.32
N GLY A 232 -14.80 6.89 17.87
CA GLY A 232 -15.78 6.29 16.95
C GLY A 232 -15.57 6.63 15.46
N GLN A 233 -14.53 7.37 15.13
CA GLN A 233 -14.18 7.64 13.73
C GLN A 233 -13.57 6.38 13.09
N LEU A 234 -14.02 6.08 11.86
CA LEU A 234 -13.45 5.00 11.06
C LEU A 234 -11.96 5.24 10.83
N GLY A 235 -11.14 4.21 10.98
CA GLY A 235 -9.70 4.36 10.77
C GLY A 235 -8.89 3.10 11.04
N LEU A 236 -7.60 3.19 10.78
CA LEU A 236 -6.63 2.09 10.86
C LEU A 236 -6.46 1.50 12.28
N ALA A 237 -6.84 2.24 13.32
CA ALA A 237 -6.82 1.75 14.71
C ALA A 237 -7.71 0.51 14.92
N VAL A 238 -8.62 0.23 14.00
CA VAL A 238 -9.41 -1.02 13.99
C VAL A 238 -8.50 -2.25 13.84
N PHE A 239 -7.36 -2.13 13.13
CA PHE A 239 -6.49 -3.27 12.79
C PHE A 239 -5.07 -3.13 13.34
N VAL A 240 -4.63 -1.91 13.64
CA VAL A 240 -3.25 -1.62 14.03
C VAL A 240 -3.18 -1.25 15.49
N ASP A 241 -2.64 -2.15 16.29
CA ASP A 241 -2.38 -1.88 17.70
C ASP A 241 -1.34 -0.77 17.87
N ASN A 242 -1.55 0.06 18.90
CA ASN A 242 -0.65 1.18 19.22
C ASN A 242 -0.40 2.15 18.04
N LEU A 243 -1.39 2.32 17.15
CA LEU A 243 -1.26 3.13 15.94
C LEU A 243 -0.69 4.53 16.22
N ALA A 244 -1.17 5.21 17.26
CA ALA A 244 -0.71 6.56 17.60
C ALA A 244 0.80 6.60 17.89
N ARG A 245 1.33 5.63 18.64
CA ARG A 245 2.76 5.51 18.92
C ARG A 245 3.56 5.18 17.66
N LYS A 246 3.10 4.21 16.89
CA LYS A 246 3.74 3.79 15.63
C LYS A 246 3.81 4.94 14.61
N ALA A 247 2.70 5.66 14.43
CA ALA A 247 2.62 6.82 13.56
C ALA A 247 3.50 7.98 14.05
N GLY A 248 3.53 8.23 15.37
CA GLY A 248 4.41 9.23 15.98
C GLY A 248 5.89 8.93 15.76
N ASN A 249 6.30 7.66 15.93
CA ASN A 249 7.67 7.21 15.66
C ASN A 249 8.05 7.35 14.18
N ALA A 250 7.16 6.94 13.27
CA ALA A 250 7.38 7.10 11.82
C ALA A 250 7.51 8.56 11.42
N ARG A 251 6.64 9.43 11.94
CA ARG A 251 6.71 10.87 11.71
C ARG A 251 8.04 11.44 12.20
N ARG A 252 8.43 11.13 13.43
CA ARG A 252 9.70 11.59 14.00
C ARG A 252 10.90 11.10 13.19
N SER A 253 10.90 9.84 12.77
CA SER A 253 11.96 9.28 11.91
C SER A 253 12.05 10.03 10.57
N LEU A 254 10.91 10.46 10.02
CA LEU A 254 10.86 11.25 8.78
C LEU A 254 11.37 12.69 9.02
N GLU A 255 10.94 13.36 10.10
CA GLU A 255 11.38 14.70 10.50
C GLU A 255 12.90 14.78 10.76
N GLU A 256 13.47 13.72 11.34
CA GLU A 256 14.91 13.61 11.62
C GLU A 256 15.73 13.03 10.44
N GLY A 257 15.09 12.74 9.30
CA GLY A 257 15.76 12.22 8.12
C GLY A 257 16.32 10.80 8.26
N GLN A 258 15.81 10.02 9.22
CA GLN A 258 16.14 8.60 9.41
C GLN A 258 15.46 7.72 8.35
N VAL A 259 14.30 8.15 7.87
CA VAL A 259 13.58 7.55 6.75
C VAL A 259 13.17 8.64 5.77
N ARG A 260 12.92 8.25 4.53
CA ARG A 260 12.40 9.13 3.48
C ARG A 260 11.20 8.49 2.82
N LEU A 261 10.28 9.30 2.32
CA LEU A 261 9.12 8.87 1.54
C LEU A 261 9.37 9.18 0.07
N VAL A 262 9.41 8.16 -0.74
CA VAL A 262 9.63 8.30 -2.18
C VAL A 262 8.44 7.79 -2.98
N ARG A 263 8.26 8.32 -4.18
CA ARG A 263 7.33 7.77 -5.17
C ARG A 263 7.99 7.71 -6.54
N GLY A 264 7.51 6.81 -7.37
CA GLY A 264 8.04 6.69 -8.72
C GLY A 264 7.08 6.03 -9.68
N VAL A 265 7.36 6.25 -10.95
CA VAL A 265 6.76 5.56 -12.10
C VAL A 265 7.90 5.07 -12.97
N LEU A 266 7.95 3.78 -13.18
CA LEU A 266 8.94 3.12 -14.03
C LEU A 266 8.24 2.33 -15.13
N ARG A 267 8.97 2.04 -16.19
CA ARG A 267 8.49 1.25 -17.31
C ARG A 267 9.31 -0.04 -17.40
N ALA A 268 8.64 -1.18 -17.54
CA ALA A 268 9.29 -2.45 -17.85
C ALA A 268 9.92 -2.40 -19.24
N SER A 269 11.17 -2.89 -19.36
CA SER A 269 11.92 -2.89 -20.63
C SER A 269 11.40 -3.92 -21.62
#